data_810b533fe780049171520b2b6f8f6dc0
#
_entry.id   810b533fe780049171520b2b6f8f6dc0
#
_cell.length_a   1.000
_cell.length_b   1.000
_cell.length_c   1.000
_cell.angle_alpha   90.00
_cell.angle_beta   90.00
_cell.angle_gamma   90.00
#
_symmetry.space_group_name_H-M   'P 1'
#
loop_
_entity.id
_entity.type
_entity.pdbx_description
1 polymer ?
#
loop_
_entity_poly.entity_id
_entity_poly.type
_entity_poly.pdbx_seq_one_letter_code
_entity_poly.pdbx_strand_id
1 'polypeptide(L)'
;MEERKLNEKESLELIAQMIQNTKNRLETNCGMPFLFWGYTTLFVSLLIWFLVVTTGNYYWQYLWFLLPIIAGTGTYLSTRNQQPGIKTHLDKVINYIWLVFGITGFLISMLAMFFWQLPILFIILLLMGMGTTLTGLVVGYKTVTICGTLGALSSIGCLFYPGPNQILIFAPVF
;
A
#
# COMPACT_ATOMS: atom_id res chain seq x y z
N MET A 1 41.57 -10.36 22.32
CA MET A 1 40.13 -10.18 22.35
C MET A 1 39.52 -11.50 22.79
N GLU A 2 39.10 -11.62 24.06
CA GLU A 2 38.41 -12.80 24.54
C GLU A 2 37.02 -12.89 23.90
N GLU A 3 36.81 -13.90 23.08
CA GLU A 3 35.48 -14.28 22.62
C GLU A 3 34.69 -14.79 23.82
N ARG A 4 33.86 -13.90 24.39
CA ARG A 4 32.92 -14.23 25.45
C ARG A 4 31.90 -15.24 24.88
N LYS A 5 32.07 -16.54 25.21
CA LYS A 5 31.09 -17.57 24.85
C LYS A 5 29.78 -17.21 25.53
N LEU A 6 28.81 -16.71 24.76
CA LEU A 6 27.45 -16.46 25.21
C LEU A 6 26.84 -17.76 25.70
N ASN A 7 26.26 -17.72 26.90
CA ASN A 7 25.53 -18.85 27.45
C ASN A 7 24.25 -19.07 26.61
N GLU A 8 23.76 -20.30 26.48
CA GLU A 8 22.59 -20.65 25.68
C GLU A 8 21.37 -19.76 26.00
N LYS A 9 21.15 -19.42 27.27
CA LYS A 9 20.09 -18.50 27.71
C LYS A 9 20.30 -17.09 27.22
N GLU A 10 21.52 -16.56 27.29
CA GLU A 10 21.84 -15.21 26.77
C GLU A 10 21.66 -15.14 25.24
N SER A 11 21.99 -16.25 24.55
CA SER A 11 21.75 -16.33 23.08
C SER A 11 20.28 -16.33 22.75
N LEU A 12 19.44 -17.04 23.50
CA LEU A 12 17.98 -17.03 23.30
C LEU A 12 17.35 -15.68 23.62
N GLU A 13 17.79 -15.02 24.70
CA GLU A 13 17.33 -13.66 25.04
C GLU A 13 17.71 -12.64 23.97
N LEU A 14 18.93 -12.70 23.43
CA LEU A 14 19.39 -11.86 22.34
C LEU A 14 18.54 -12.07 21.07
N ILE A 15 18.24 -13.32 20.72
CA ILE A 15 17.38 -13.64 19.58
C ILE A 15 15.96 -13.10 19.81
N ALA A 16 15.38 -13.31 20.98
CA ALA A 16 14.07 -12.79 21.33
C ALA A 16 14.01 -11.25 21.26
N GLN A 17 15.05 -10.59 21.77
CA GLN A 17 15.17 -9.13 21.73
C GLN A 17 15.34 -8.61 20.28
N MET A 18 16.12 -9.31 19.45
CA MET A 18 16.25 -8.98 18.03
C MET A 18 14.93 -9.12 17.27
N ILE A 19 14.16 -10.18 17.53
CA ILE A 19 12.83 -10.38 16.95
C ILE A 19 11.90 -9.26 17.38
N GLN A 20 11.85 -8.93 18.67
CA GLN A 20 10.99 -7.88 19.19
C GLN A 20 11.36 -6.50 18.63
N ASN A 21 12.65 -6.17 18.58
CA ASN A 21 13.14 -4.91 18.02
C ASN A 21 12.84 -4.81 16.53
N THR A 22 12.94 -5.92 15.78
CA THR A 22 12.58 -5.96 14.36
C THR A 22 11.09 -5.73 14.18
N LYS A 23 10.26 -6.35 15.00
CA LYS A 23 8.80 -6.17 14.96
C LYS A 23 8.41 -4.73 15.26
N ASN A 24 8.91 -4.15 16.34
CA ASN A 24 8.64 -2.74 16.72
C ASN A 24 9.10 -1.76 15.63
N ARG A 25 10.24 -2.05 14.99
CA ARG A 25 10.75 -1.22 13.89
C ARG A 25 9.88 -1.31 12.64
N LEU A 26 9.37 -2.49 12.31
CA LEU A 26 8.44 -2.67 11.19
C LEU A 26 7.12 -1.94 11.46
N GLU A 27 6.59 -2.03 12.68
CA GLU A 27 5.37 -1.32 13.06
C GLU A 27 5.52 0.20 12.92
N THR A 28 6.67 0.76 13.30
CA THR A 28 6.91 2.21 13.25
C THR A 28 7.26 2.71 11.84
N ASN A 29 8.14 2.01 11.13
CA ASN A 29 8.65 2.49 9.84
C ASN A 29 7.73 2.17 8.65
N CYS A 30 6.94 1.10 8.72
CA CYS A 30 5.99 0.76 7.65
C CYS A 30 4.71 1.60 7.70
N GLY A 31 4.34 2.15 8.86
CA GLY A 31 3.11 2.93 9.01
C GLY A 31 3.12 4.26 8.24
N MET A 32 4.25 4.95 8.24
CA MET A 32 4.37 6.27 7.58
C MET A 32 4.11 6.22 6.06
N PRO A 33 4.73 5.31 5.30
CA PRO A 33 4.43 5.18 3.86
C PRO A 33 2.94 4.88 3.60
N PHE A 34 2.32 3.98 4.38
CA PHE A 34 0.89 3.67 4.22
C PHE A 34 0.00 4.88 4.44
N LEU A 35 0.24 5.66 5.49
CA LEU A 35 -0.50 6.90 5.76
C LEU A 35 -0.33 7.90 4.62
N PHE A 36 0.88 8.07 4.11
CA PHE A 36 1.16 8.99 3.01
C PHE A 36 0.43 8.58 1.73
N TRP A 37 0.47 7.29 1.38
CA TRP A 37 -0.28 6.75 0.25
C TRP A 37 -1.78 6.89 0.44
N GLY A 38 -2.31 6.58 1.63
CA GLY A 38 -3.73 6.71 1.96
C GLY A 38 -4.24 8.14 1.81
N TYR A 39 -3.58 9.12 2.44
CA TYR A 39 -3.97 10.53 2.32
C TYR A 39 -3.87 11.06 0.88
N THR A 40 -2.82 10.69 0.15
CA THR A 40 -2.65 11.09 -1.26
C THR A 40 -3.76 10.51 -2.11
N THR A 41 -4.10 9.22 -1.92
CA THR A 41 -5.18 8.56 -2.64
C THR A 41 -6.53 9.20 -2.34
N LEU A 42 -6.82 9.48 -1.07
CA LEU A 42 -8.06 10.14 -0.66
C LEU A 42 -8.19 11.52 -1.31
N PHE A 43 -7.14 12.33 -1.26
CA PHE A 43 -7.15 13.67 -1.85
C PHE A 43 -7.33 13.63 -3.37
N VAL A 44 -6.56 12.78 -4.07
CA VAL A 44 -6.66 12.63 -5.53
C VAL A 44 -8.02 12.10 -5.95
N SER A 45 -8.58 11.12 -5.21
CA SER A 45 -9.91 10.55 -5.47
C SER A 45 -11.01 11.61 -5.37
N LEU A 46 -11.01 12.39 -4.29
CA LEU A 46 -12.00 13.44 -4.10
C LEU A 46 -11.89 14.53 -5.17
N LEU A 47 -10.67 14.90 -5.56
CA LEU A 47 -10.41 15.86 -6.60
C LEU A 47 -10.93 15.36 -7.96
N ILE A 48 -10.64 14.13 -8.33
CA ILE A 48 -11.12 13.53 -9.58
C ILE A 48 -12.65 13.42 -9.58
N TRP A 49 -13.25 12.96 -8.48
CA TRP A 49 -14.69 12.88 -8.35
C TRP A 49 -15.35 14.25 -8.56
N PHE A 50 -14.85 15.28 -7.87
CA PHE A 50 -15.36 16.64 -8.01
C PHE A 50 -15.26 17.15 -9.45
N LEU A 51 -14.11 16.96 -10.11
CA LEU A 51 -13.89 17.39 -11.49
C LEU A 51 -14.79 16.65 -12.49
N VAL A 52 -14.95 15.33 -12.33
CA VAL A 52 -15.81 14.53 -13.21
C VAL A 52 -17.27 14.91 -13.05
N VAL A 53 -17.74 15.10 -11.81
CA VAL A 53 -19.15 15.49 -11.55
C VAL A 53 -19.47 16.90 -12.04
N THR A 54 -18.54 17.86 -11.87
CA THR A 54 -18.78 19.26 -12.26
C THR A 54 -18.64 19.51 -13.75
N THR A 55 -17.68 18.82 -14.40
CA THR A 55 -17.42 19.06 -15.84
C THR A 55 -18.09 18.06 -16.77
N GLY A 56 -18.57 16.91 -16.24
CA GLY A 56 -19.10 15.81 -17.04
C GLY A 56 -18.06 15.13 -17.94
N ASN A 57 -16.79 15.49 -17.81
CA ASN A 57 -15.72 15.03 -18.68
C ASN A 57 -14.89 13.94 -18.01
N TYR A 58 -14.89 12.74 -18.60
CA TYR A 58 -14.14 11.58 -18.08
C TYR A 58 -12.63 11.64 -18.32
N TYR A 59 -12.12 12.59 -19.10
CA TYR A 59 -10.66 12.77 -19.27
C TYR A 59 -9.94 13.11 -17.96
N TRP A 60 -10.63 13.64 -16.96
CA TRP A 60 -10.06 13.87 -15.64
C TRP A 60 -9.57 12.59 -14.93
N GLN A 61 -10.01 11.42 -15.38
CA GLN A 61 -9.51 10.14 -14.86
C GLN A 61 -8.02 9.91 -15.17
N TYR A 62 -7.42 10.57 -16.15
CA TYR A 62 -5.97 10.51 -16.37
C TYR A 62 -5.16 11.06 -15.18
N LEU A 63 -5.76 11.86 -14.31
CA LEU A 63 -5.11 12.31 -13.07
C LEU A 63 -4.73 11.17 -12.12
N TRP A 64 -5.30 9.96 -12.26
CA TRP A 64 -4.86 8.81 -11.51
C TRP A 64 -3.38 8.48 -11.70
N PHE A 65 -2.79 8.78 -12.86
CA PHE A 65 -1.35 8.60 -13.09
C PHE A 65 -0.49 9.56 -12.28
N LEU A 66 -1.06 10.64 -11.75
CA LEU A 66 -0.37 11.56 -10.85
C LEU A 66 -0.13 10.95 -9.47
N LEU A 67 -1.00 10.02 -9.05
CA LEU A 67 -0.94 9.38 -7.73
C LEU A 67 0.39 8.66 -7.47
N PRO A 68 0.87 7.73 -8.33
CA PRO A 68 2.15 7.07 -8.11
C PRO A 68 3.34 8.03 -8.16
N ILE A 69 3.24 9.13 -8.89
CA ILE A 69 4.29 10.16 -8.96
C ILE A 69 4.37 10.90 -7.62
N ILE A 70 3.25 11.41 -7.11
CA ILE A 70 3.21 12.16 -5.85
C ILE A 70 3.55 11.25 -4.67
N ALA A 71 2.87 10.09 -4.56
CA ALA A 71 3.07 9.16 -3.45
C ALA A 71 4.47 8.53 -3.50
N GLY A 72 4.97 8.21 -4.69
CA GLY A 72 6.32 7.66 -4.87
C GLY A 72 7.41 8.66 -4.51
N THR A 73 7.33 9.90 -4.99
CA THR A 73 8.30 10.95 -4.64
C THR A 73 8.25 11.29 -3.15
N GLY A 74 7.06 11.38 -2.55
CA GLY A 74 6.92 11.62 -1.12
C GLY A 74 7.51 10.50 -0.27
N THR A 75 7.27 9.25 -0.64
CA THR A 75 7.85 8.08 0.04
C THR A 75 9.38 8.09 -0.11
N TYR A 76 9.90 8.38 -1.30
CA TYR A 76 11.35 8.48 -1.54
C TYR A 76 12.00 9.56 -0.67
N LEU A 77 11.42 10.76 -0.60
CA LEU A 77 11.93 11.86 0.22
C LEU A 77 11.87 11.53 1.72
N SER A 78 10.79 10.90 2.17
CA SER A 78 10.65 10.47 3.56
C SER A 78 11.68 9.41 3.95
N THR A 79 11.94 8.45 3.07
CA THR A 79 12.89 7.37 3.32
C THR A 79 14.35 7.86 3.24
N ARG A 80 14.64 8.85 2.39
CA ARG A 80 15.99 9.41 2.25
C ARG A 80 16.49 10.07 3.53
N ASN A 81 15.61 10.65 4.32
CA ASN A 81 15.96 11.35 5.58
C ASN A 81 16.04 10.41 6.79
N GLN A 82 15.67 9.13 6.63
CA GLN A 82 15.81 8.15 7.70
C GLN A 82 17.21 7.55 7.70
N GLN A 83 17.78 7.37 8.91
CA GLN A 83 19.07 6.70 9.04
C GLN A 83 19.00 5.29 8.42
N PRO A 84 20.02 4.89 7.64
CA PRO A 84 20.06 3.57 7.02
C PRO A 84 20.09 2.48 8.08
N GLY A 85 18.92 2.02 8.49
CA GLY A 85 18.80 0.85 9.36
C GLY A 85 19.14 -0.44 8.59
N ILE A 86 19.57 -1.46 9.30
CA ILE A 86 19.84 -2.78 8.73
C ILE A 86 18.57 -3.29 8.06
N LYS A 87 18.60 -3.46 6.73
CA LYS A 87 17.47 -4.00 5.96
C LYS A 87 17.25 -5.46 6.34
N THR A 88 16.13 -5.74 6.93
CA THR A 88 15.73 -7.10 7.34
C THR A 88 15.22 -7.88 6.12
N HIS A 89 15.24 -9.20 6.19
CA HIS A 89 14.64 -10.06 5.15
C HIS A 89 13.16 -9.71 4.90
N LEU A 90 12.42 -9.39 5.95
CA LEU A 90 11.02 -8.97 5.89
C LEU A 90 10.83 -7.68 5.06
N ASP A 91 11.72 -6.70 5.22
CA ASP A 91 11.68 -5.46 4.41
C ASP A 91 11.82 -5.76 2.92
N LYS A 92 12.66 -6.72 2.55
CA LYS A 92 12.82 -7.15 1.16
C LYS A 92 11.56 -7.83 0.62
N VAL A 93 10.95 -8.72 1.41
CA VAL A 93 9.72 -9.43 1.02
C VAL A 93 8.58 -8.45 0.80
N ILE A 94 8.37 -7.49 1.72
CA ILE A 94 7.35 -6.45 1.58
C ILE A 94 7.60 -5.62 0.32
N ASN A 95 8.86 -5.23 0.06
CA ASN A 95 9.20 -4.46 -1.13
C ASN A 95 8.92 -5.24 -2.43
N TYR A 96 9.19 -6.55 -2.46
CA TYR A 96 8.85 -7.40 -3.61
C TYR A 96 7.35 -7.54 -3.81
N ILE A 97 6.57 -7.69 -2.73
CA ILE A 97 5.11 -7.71 -2.80
C ILE A 97 4.62 -6.42 -3.49
N TRP A 98 5.00 -5.25 -2.97
CA TRP A 98 4.57 -3.97 -3.53
C TRP A 98 5.10 -3.71 -4.93
N LEU A 99 6.28 -4.20 -5.28
CA LEU A 99 6.83 -4.11 -6.63
C LEU A 99 5.97 -4.91 -7.62
N VAL A 100 5.61 -6.15 -7.29
CA VAL A 100 4.76 -7.00 -8.15
C VAL A 100 3.38 -6.38 -8.32
N PHE A 101 2.73 -5.98 -7.21
CA PHE A 101 1.42 -5.34 -7.28
C PHE A 101 1.46 -3.99 -8.02
N GLY A 102 2.51 -3.21 -7.83
CA GLY A 102 2.70 -1.93 -8.53
C GLY A 102 2.86 -2.10 -10.04
N ILE A 103 3.70 -3.05 -10.47
CA ILE A 103 3.85 -3.37 -11.91
C ILE A 103 2.54 -3.88 -12.49
N THR A 104 1.86 -4.81 -11.80
CA THR A 104 0.59 -5.36 -12.26
C THR A 104 -0.49 -4.27 -12.36
N GLY A 105 -0.61 -3.42 -11.35
CA GLY A 105 -1.55 -2.30 -11.36
C GLY A 105 -1.25 -1.30 -12.48
N PHE A 106 0.02 -1.00 -12.73
CA PHE A 106 0.43 -0.13 -13.82
C PHE A 106 0.08 -0.71 -15.19
N LEU A 107 0.36 -2.00 -15.41
CA LEU A 107 0.01 -2.70 -16.67
C LEU A 107 -1.50 -2.71 -16.90
N ILE A 108 -2.30 -3.01 -15.87
CA ILE A 108 -3.76 -2.98 -15.96
C ILE A 108 -4.26 -1.57 -16.25
N SER A 109 -3.68 -0.55 -15.62
CA SER A 109 -4.03 0.84 -15.88
C SER A 109 -3.73 1.27 -17.33
N MET A 110 -2.61 0.80 -17.88
CA MET A 110 -2.27 1.00 -19.29
C MET A 110 -3.26 0.30 -20.23
N LEU A 111 -3.61 -0.96 -19.94
CA LEU A 111 -4.59 -1.71 -20.72
C LEU A 111 -5.97 -1.04 -20.68
N ALA A 112 -6.39 -0.49 -19.57
CA ALA A 112 -7.66 0.20 -19.44
C ALA A 112 -7.78 1.47 -20.29
N MET A 113 -6.66 2.07 -20.70
CA MET A 113 -6.67 3.18 -21.68
C MET A 113 -7.13 2.71 -23.07
N PHE A 114 -6.85 1.45 -23.43
CA PHE A 114 -7.23 0.87 -24.73
C PHE A 114 -8.59 0.18 -24.66
N PHE A 115 -8.92 -0.42 -23.52
CA PHE A 115 -10.16 -1.17 -23.28
C PHE A 115 -11.06 -0.39 -22.30
N TRP A 116 -11.86 0.53 -22.81
CA TRP A 116 -12.74 1.40 -22.04
C TRP A 116 -13.72 0.69 -21.08
N GLN A 117 -14.01 -0.57 -21.31
CA GLN A 117 -15.01 -1.33 -20.51
C GLN A 117 -14.43 -2.08 -19.31
N LEU A 118 -13.14 -1.95 -19.01
CA LEU A 118 -12.56 -2.61 -17.85
C LEU A 118 -13.00 -1.92 -16.53
N PRO A 119 -13.50 -2.68 -15.54
CA PRO A 119 -13.84 -2.14 -14.23
C PRO A 119 -12.56 -1.87 -13.41
N ILE A 120 -11.78 -0.86 -13.83
CA ILE A 120 -10.44 -0.60 -13.33
C ILE A 120 -10.40 -0.32 -11.84
N LEU A 121 -11.36 0.45 -11.30
CA LEU A 121 -11.42 0.78 -9.88
C LEU A 121 -11.62 -0.47 -9.03
N PHE A 122 -12.47 -1.41 -9.47
CA PHE A 122 -12.63 -2.71 -8.82
C PHE A 122 -11.29 -3.47 -8.77
N ILE A 123 -10.61 -3.58 -9.93
CA ILE A 123 -9.38 -4.38 -10.04
C ILE A 123 -8.26 -3.77 -9.20
N ILE A 124 -8.08 -2.45 -9.26
CA ILE A 124 -7.05 -1.76 -8.48
C ILE A 124 -7.32 -1.88 -6.98
N LEU A 125 -8.58 -1.68 -6.55
CA LEU A 125 -8.95 -1.80 -5.14
C LEU A 125 -8.76 -3.23 -4.62
N LEU A 126 -9.10 -4.24 -5.44
CA LEU A 126 -8.86 -5.64 -5.11
C LEU A 126 -7.36 -5.93 -4.96
N LEU A 127 -6.54 -5.49 -5.92
CA LEU A 127 -5.07 -5.65 -5.87
C LEU A 127 -4.47 -5.01 -4.62
N MET A 128 -4.87 -3.79 -4.31
CA MET A 128 -4.36 -3.07 -3.15
C MET A 128 -4.80 -3.72 -1.83
N GLY A 129 -6.05 -4.16 -1.73
CA GLY A 129 -6.55 -4.92 -0.59
C GLY A 129 -5.77 -6.23 -0.38
N MET A 130 -5.49 -6.97 -1.45
CA MET A 130 -4.66 -8.17 -1.40
C MET A 130 -3.22 -7.86 -0.97
N GLY A 131 -2.60 -6.81 -1.52
CA GLY A 131 -1.25 -6.38 -1.16
C GLY A 131 -1.14 -5.99 0.31
N THR A 132 -2.13 -5.26 0.83
CA THR A 132 -2.21 -4.87 2.25
C THR A 132 -2.40 -6.09 3.14
N THR A 133 -3.28 -7.02 2.76
CA THR A 133 -3.50 -8.29 3.48
C THR A 133 -2.21 -9.10 3.58
N LEU A 134 -1.51 -9.29 2.44
CA LEU A 134 -0.25 -10.01 2.41
C LEU A 134 0.82 -9.34 3.28
N THR A 135 0.91 -8.00 3.22
CA THR A 135 1.82 -7.25 4.08
C THR A 135 1.49 -7.46 5.55
N GLY A 136 0.21 -7.41 5.94
CA GLY A 136 -0.24 -7.67 7.31
C GLY A 136 0.09 -9.08 7.79
N LEU A 137 -0.05 -10.10 6.94
CA LEU A 137 0.32 -11.48 7.24
C LEU A 137 1.83 -11.65 7.42
N VAL A 138 2.65 -11.04 6.55
CA VAL A 138 4.12 -11.11 6.61
C VAL A 138 4.67 -10.41 7.86
N VAL A 139 4.11 -9.25 8.22
CA VAL A 139 4.49 -8.50 9.43
C VAL A 139 3.91 -9.15 10.70
N GLY A 140 2.87 -9.96 10.58
CA GLY A 140 2.15 -10.55 11.71
C GLY A 140 1.24 -9.55 12.43
N TYR A 141 0.80 -8.47 11.77
CA TYR A 141 -0.04 -7.43 12.35
C TYR A 141 -1.50 -7.60 11.96
N LYS A 142 -2.30 -8.13 12.89
CA LYS A 142 -3.70 -8.53 12.66
C LYS A 142 -4.58 -7.39 12.14
N THR A 143 -4.41 -6.18 12.63
CA THR A 143 -5.23 -5.02 12.21
C THR A 143 -5.04 -4.73 10.72
N VAL A 144 -3.79 -4.72 10.22
CA VAL A 144 -3.50 -4.50 8.80
C VAL A 144 -4.09 -5.62 7.94
N THR A 145 -4.01 -6.88 8.41
CA THR A 145 -4.60 -8.01 7.71
C THR A 145 -6.12 -7.87 7.59
N ILE A 146 -6.80 -7.51 8.69
CA ILE A 146 -8.26 -7.32 8.70
C ILE A 146 -8.66 -6.14 7.80
N CYS A 147 -7.98 -5.00 7.92
CA CYS A 147 -8.25 -3.84 7.06
C CYS A 147 -8.03 -4.15 5.59
N GLY A 148 -6.94 -4.87 5.24
CA GLY A 148 -6.66 -5.29 3.87
C GLY A 148 -7.74 -6.22 3.30
N THR A 149 -8.20 -7.20 4.09
CA THR A 149 -9.30 -8.11 3.66
C THR A 149 -10.61 -7.37 3.49
N LEU A 150 -10.96 -6.45 4.40
CA LEU A 150 -12.14 -5.60 4.25
C LEU A 150 -12.04 -4.70 3.01
N GLY A 151 -10.85 -4.16 2.74
CA GLY A 151 -10.56 -3.39 1.53
C GLY A 151 -10.77 -4.22 0.26
N ALA A 152 -10.26 -5.45 0.22
CA ALA A 152 -10.47 -6.37 -0.89
C ALA A 152 -11.96 -6.72 -1.09
N LEU A 153 -12.71 -6.96 -0.01
CA LEU A 153 -14.14 -7.23 -0.07
C LEU A 153 -14.94 -6.00 -0.53
N SER A 154 -14.56 -4.80 -0.09
CA SER A 154 -15.23 -3.55 -0.50
C SER A 154 -15.10 -3.26 -1.99
N SER A 155 -14.09 -3.83 -2.67
CA SER A 155 -13.93 -3.71 -4.13
C SER A 155 -15.16 -4.19 -4.89
N ILE A 156 -15.86 -5.21 -4.36
CA ILE A 156 -17.11 -5.74 -4.94
C ILE A 156 -18.16 -4.64 -5.03
N GLY A 157 -18.20 -3.71 -4.06
CA GLY A 157 -19.10 -2.56 -4.08
C GLY A 157 -18.94 -1.69 -5.34
N CYS A 158 -17.72 -1.60 -5.90
CA CYS A 158 -17.48 -0.86 -7.13
C CYS A 158 -18.21 -1.45 -8.36
N LEU A 159 -18.57 -2.74 -8.33
CA LEU A 159 -19.31 -3.39 -9.43
C LEU A 159 -20.81 -3.06 -9.38
N PHE A 160 -21.36 -2.82 -8.19
CA PHE A 160 -22.80 -2.54 -8.01
C PHE A 160 -23.18 -1.08 -8.30
N TYR A 161 -22.23 -0.15 -8.22
CA TYR A 161 -22.47 1.26 -8.40
C TYR A 161 -21.69 1.79 -9.62
N PRO A 162 -22.21 1.61 -10.88
CA PRO A 162 -21.55 2.12 -12.06
C PRO A 162 -21.62 3.67 -12.09
N GLY A 163 -20.55 4.30 -12.59
CA GLY A 163 -20.48 5.75 -12.78
C GLY A 163 -19.50 6.46 -11.84
N PRO A 164 -19.51 7.82 -11.78
CA PRO A 164 -18.53 8.59 -11.01
C PRO A 164 -18.56 8.30 -9.50
N ASN A 165 -19.67 7.80 -8.96
CA ASN A 165 -19.80 7.46 -7.54
C ASN A 165 -18.95 6.26 -7.10
N GLN A 166 -18.46 5.44 -8.02
CA GLN A 166 -17.47 4.40 -7.71
C GLN A 166 -16.21 4.99 -7.03
N ILE A 167 -15.83 6.21 -7.40
CA ILE A 167 -14.68 6.91 -6.84
C ILE A 167 -14.87 7.18 -5.34
N LEU A 168 -16.11 7.45 -4.90
CA LEU A 168 -16.43 7.65 -3.49
C LEU A 168 -16.33 6.37 -2.66
N ILE A 169 -16.54 5.20 -3.26
CA ILE A 169 -16.32 3.91 -2.58
C ILE A 169 -14.82 3.63 -2.46
N PHE A 170 -14.05 4.01 -3.48
CA PHE A 170 -12.60 3.82 -3.50
C PHE A 170 -11.89 4.70 -2.45
N ALA A 171 -12.30 5.96 -2.27
CA ALA A 171 -11.63 6.94 -1.44
C ALA A 171 -11.49 6.55 0.06
N PRO A 172 -12.53 6.06 0.78
CA PRO A 172 -12.42 5.76 2.21
C PRO A 172 -11.77 4.41 2.53
N VAL A 173 -11.54 3.56 1.52
CA VAL A 173 -10.96 2.22 1.71
C VAL A 173 -9.44 2.30 1.76
N PHE A 174 -8.85 3.35 1.24
CA PHE A 174 -7.42 3.66 1.24
C PHE A 174 -7.03 4.62 2.34
#